data_487ef7e329173feb817305f6ffe1c0f9
#
_entry.id   487ef7e329173feb817305f6ffe1c0f9
#
_cell.length_a   1.000
_cell.length_b   1.000
_cell.length_c   1.000
_cell.angle_alpha   90.00
_cell.angle_beta   90.00
_cell.angle_gamma   90.00
#
_symmetry.space_group_name_H-M   'P 1'
#
loop_
_entity.id
_entity.type
_entity.pdbx_description
1 polymer ?
#
loop_
_entity_poly.entity_id
_entity_poly.type
_entity_poly.pdbx_seq_one_letter_code
_entity_poly.pdbx_strand_id
1 'polypeptide(L)'
;MAVVLMGASCMLGGPTASAQDIPQQERTTHAISNQDLSLLRQDLRAKRKQLITANLKLTETDAAKFWPVYDQYMAELIAINDRKFGLIQEYADNFGKLTNNESLLFARNWLDMDIALAQLRQKYVPMVAKVLDGKKTATFFQLDRRIAMMLELQVSSQMPLVQEQKDEGGESSSKSPN
;
A
#
# COMPACT_ATOMS: atom_id res chain seq x y z
N MET A 1 -76.81 15.34 17.26
CA MET A 1 -77.41 16.17 16.16
C MET A 1 -76.32 16.63 15.24
N ALA A 2 -76.52 16.34 13.95
CA ALA A 2 -75.86 16.90 12.77
C ALA A 2 -74.37 16.78 12.61
N VAL A 3 -74.03 15.79 11.80
CA VAL A 3 -72.84 15.58 11.04
C VAL A 3 -72.77 16.62 9.92
N VAL A 4 -71.56 17.21 9.68
CA VAL A 4 -71.22 17.80 8.37
C VAL A 4 -69.84 17.28 8.00
N LEU A 5 -69.81 16.47 6.99
CA LEU A 5 -68.64 16.06 6.21
C LEU A 5 -68.23 17.22 5.29
N MET A 6 -66.94 17.61 5.36
CA MET A 6 -66.31 18.33 4.27
C MET A 6 -64.99 17.64 3.89
N GLY A 7 -65.02 17.08 2.70
CA GLY A 7 -63.84 16.51 2.08
C GLY A 7 -62.85 17.59 1.65
N ALA A 8 -61.58 17.37 1.95
CA ALA A 8 -60.45 18.10 1.37
C ALA A 8 -59.55 17.12 0.65
N SER A 9 -59.57 17.20 -0.67
CA SER A 9 -58.66 16.50 -1.56
C SER A 9 -57.26 17.11 -1.43
N CYS A 10 -56.32 16.41 -0.76
CA CYS A 10 -54.92 16.81 -0.78
C CYS A 10 -54.20 16.09 -1.93
N MET A 11 -53.84 16.86 -2.90
CA MET A 11 -52.87 16.53 -3.95
C MET A 11 -51.51 16.28 -3.30
N LEU A 12 -51.02 15.03 -3.35
CA LEU A 12 -49.67 14.64 -2.98
C LEU A 12 -48.71 15.01 -4.14
N GLY A 13 -48.17 16.22 -4.11
CA GLY A 13 -46.98 16.58 -4.85
C GLY A 13 -45.75 16.21 -4.00
N GLY A 14 -45.16 15.04 -4.24
CA GLY A 14 -43.92 14.68 -3.62
C GLY A 14 -42.75 15.49 -4.17
N PRO A 15 -41.85 16.00 -3.34
CA PRO A 15 -40.63 16.61 -3.86
C PRO A 15 -39.75 15.52 -4.48
N THR A 16 -39.46 15.66 -5.77
CA THR A 16 -38.41 14.94 -6.44
C THR A 16 -37.08 15.34 -5.78
N ALA A 17 -36.54 14.45 -5.00
CA ALA A 17 -35.17 14.60 -4.47
C ALA A 17 -34.22 14.60 -5.67
N SER A 18 -33.75 15.78 -6.03
CA SER A 18 -32.59 15.93 -6.90
C SER A 18 -31.43 15.19 -6.26
N ALA A 19 -30.91 14.19 -6.98
CA ALA A 19 -29.62 13.61 -6.64
C ALA A 19 -28.61 14.75 -6.56
N GLN A 20 -28.16 15.05 -5.36
CA GLN A 20 -27.09 16.02 -5.14
C GLN A 20 -25.86 15.46 -5.84
N ASP A 21 -25.39 16.14 -6.86
CA ASP A 21 -24.08 15.97 -7.44
C ASP A 21 -23.06 16.10 -6.30
N ILE A 22 -22.53 14.96 -5.86
CA ILE A 22 -21.35 14.93 -5.01
C ILE A 22 -20.23 15.48 -5.89
N PRO A 23 -19.63 16.62 -5.56
CA PRO A 23 -18.53 17.14 -6.36
C PRO A 23 -17.44 16.06 -6.37
N GLN A 24 -17.16 15.53 -7.56
CA GLN A 24 -15.98 14.73 -7.81
C GLN A 24 -14.81 15.66 -7.54
N GLN A 25 -14.31 15.57 -6.32
CA GLN A 25 -13.08 16.22 -5.94
C GLN A 25 -12.02 15.62 -6.87
N GLU A 26 -11.64 16.38 -7.89
CA GLU A 26 -10.51 16.08 -8.75
C GLU A 26 -9.33 15.74 -7.83
N ARG A 27 -9.04 14.45 -7.72
CA ARG A 27 -7.78 14.00 -7.15
C ARG A 27 -6.71 14.44 -8.15
N THR A 28 -6.26 15.66 -8.00
CA THR A 28 -4.99 16.07 -8.60
C THR A 28 -3.95 15.11 -8.03
N THR A 29 -3.66 14.07 -8.78
CA THR A 29 -2.47 13.26 -8.58
C THR A 29 -1.29 14.18 -8.88
N HIS A 30 -0.90 14.97 -7.87
CA HIS A 30 0.40 15.62 -7.88
C HIS A 30 1.41 14.48 -7.96
N ALA A 31 2.06 14.36 -9.11
CA ALA A 31 3.19 13.46 -9.25
C ALA A 31 4.19 13.83 -8.14
N ILE A 32 4.32 12.94 -7.15
CA ILE A 32 5.23 13.13 -6.02
C ILE A 32 6.62 13.31 -6.60
N SER A 33 7.25 14.44 -6.36
CA SER A 33 8.59 14.71 -6.89
C SER A 33 9.61 13.76 -6.23
N ASN A 34 10.73 13.50 -6.92
CA ASN A 34 11.82 12.70 -6.34
C ASN A 34 12.36 13.30 -5.03
N GLN A 35 12.24 14.62 -4.87
CA GLN A 35 12.63 15.32 -3.65
C GLN A 35 11.65 15.04 -2.50
N ASP A 36 10.34 15.06 -2.75
CA ASP A 36 9.31 14.74 -1.77
C ASP A 36 9.44 13.28 -1.29
N LEU A 37 9.73 12.36 -2.22
CA LEU A 37 10.01 10.96 -1.92
C LEU A 37 11.25 10.80 -1.04
N SER A 38 12.31 11.57 -1.29
CA SER A 38 13.54 11.49 -0.48
C SER A 38 13.30 11.97 0.95
N LEU A 39 12.56 13.07 1.13
CA LEU A 39 12.17 13.61 2.43
C LEU A 39 11.28 12.64 3.20
N LEU A 40 10.27 12.08 2.53
CA LEU A 40 9.38 11.09 3.14
C LEU A 40 10.16 9.85 3.60
N ARG A 41 11.12 9.38 2.81
CA ARG A 41 12.00 8.25 3.18
C ARG A 41 12.86 8.55 4.41
N GLN A 42 13.41 9.78 4.51
CA GLN A 42 14.19 10.20 5.69
C GLN A 42 13.31 10.23 6.94
N ASP A 43 12.11 10.78 6.85
CA ASP A 43 11.15 10.85 7.94
C ASP A 43 10.74 9.44 8.43
N LEU A 44 10.46 8.53 7.51
CA LEU A 44 10.14 7.13 7.81
C LEU A 44 11.31 6.41 8.51
N ARG A 45 12.56 6.66 8.08
CA ARG A 45 13.76 6.10 8.73
C ARG A 45 13.93 6.61 10.16
N ALA A 46 13.76 7.92 10.36
CA ALA A 46 13.86 8.54 11.68
C ALA A 46 12.77 8.02 12.62
N LYS A 47 11.53 7.98 12.17
CA LYS A 47 10.39 7.42 12.93
C LYS A 47 10.59 5.94 13.26
N ARG A 48 11.12 5.15 12.33
CA ARG A 48 11.42 3.73 12.55
C ARG A 48 12.46 3.56 13.66
N LYS A 49 13.57 4.32 13.63
CA LYS A 49 14.61 4.28 14.66
C LYS A 49 14.05 4.69 16.03
N GLN A 50 13.22 5.74 16.08
CA GLN A 50 12.54 6.18 17.31
C GLN A 50 11.63 5.08 17.89
N LEU A 51 10.82 4.43 17.06
CA LEU A 51 9.93 3.34 17.49
C LEU A 51 10.72 2.17 18.05
N ILE A 52 11.83 1.79 17.41
CA ILE A 52 12.70 0.71 17.89
C ILE A 52 13.35 1.10 19.22
N THR A 53 13.90 2.32 19.33
CA THR A 53 14.52 2.83 20.57
C THR A 53 13.53 2.83 21.74
N ALA A 54 12.31 3.30 21.52
CA ALA A 54 11.28 3.39 22.56
C ALA A 54 10.82 2.02 23.09
N ASN A 55 10.82 1.00 22.23
CA ASN A 55 10.25 -0.31 22.56
C ASN A 55 11.29 -1.39 22.92
N LEU A 56 12.53 -1.26 22.42
CA LEU A 56 13.55 -2.29 22.61
C LEU A 56 14.28 -2.19 23.97
N LYS A 57 14.19 -1.03 24.65
CA LYS A 57 14.79 -0.77 25.97
C LYS A 57 16.24 -1.26 26.07
N LEU A 58 17.09 -0.80 25.16
CA LEU A 58 18.50 -1.15 25.11
C LEU A 58 19.26 -0.47 26.25
N THR A 59 20.21 -1.19 26.88
CA THR A 59 21.25 -0.58 27.68
C THR A 59 22.24 0.16 26.77
N GLU A 60 23.09 1.03 27.33
CA GLU A 60 24.12 1.71 26.54
C GLU A 60 25.06 0.71 25.84
N THR A 61 25.40 -0.37 26.55
CA THR A 61 26.25 -1.45 26.01
C THR A 61 25.55 -2.20 24.86
N ASP A 62 24.25 -2.51 25.02
CA ASP A 62 23.48 -3.16 23.95
C ASP A 62 23.36 -2.24 22.74
N ALA A 63 23.05 -0.96 22.98
CA ALA A 63 22.90 0.04 21.93
C ALA A 63 24.18 0.21 21.11
N ALA A 64 25.33 0.31 21.75
CA ALA A 64 26.62 0.45 21.08
C ALA A 64 26.93 -0.73 20.11
N LYS A 65 26.49 -1.94 20.47
CA LYS A 65 26.68 -3.14 19.62
C LYS A 65 25.57 -3.32 18.59
N PHE A 66 24.34 -2.97 18.93
CA PHE A 66 23.16 -3.19 18.10
C PHE A 66 23.10 -2.24 16.91
N TRP A 67 23.31 -0.93 17.10
CA TRP A 67 23.12 0.06 16.04
C TRP A 67 23.99 -0.18 14.81
N PRO A 68 25.26 -0.59 14.89
CA PRO A 68 26.03 -0.94 13.70
C PRO A 68 25.42 -2.09 12.88
N VAL A 69 24.87 -3.11 13.55
CA VAL A 69 24.20 -4.24 12.90
C VAL A 69 22.86 -3.78 12.26
N TYR A 70 22.13 -2.94 12.99
CA TYR A 70 20.90 -2.33 12.49
C TYR A 70 21.13 -1.48 11.25
N ASP A 71 22.18 -0.67 11.23
CA ASP A 71 22.49 0.20 10.08
C ASP A 71 22.83 -0.63 8.83
N GLN A 72 23.55 -1.75 8.99
CA GLN A 72 23.78 -2.71 7.90
C GLN A 72 22.47 -3.35 7.41
N TYR A 73 21.62 -3.81 8.34
CA TYR A 73 20.29 -4.33 8.02
C TYR A 73 19.45 -3.33 7.23
N MET A 74 19.45 -2.07 7.70
CA MET A 74 18.69 -1.00 7.05
C MET A 74 19.20 -0.67 5.64
N ALA A 75 20.51 -0.72 5.40
CA ALA A 75 21.06 -0.49 4.08
C ALA A 75 20.55 -1.54 3.06
N GLU A 76 20.57 -2.82 3.44
CA GLU A 76 20.06 -3.90 2.58
C GLU A 76 18.51 -3.83 2.44
N LEU A 77 17.79 -3.50 3.52
CA LEU A 77 16.33 -3.32 3.49
C LEU A 77 15.92 -2.20 2.53
N ILE A 78 16.66 -1.09 2.54
CA ILE A 78 16.43 0.03 1.64
C ILE A 78 16.61 -0.38 0.18
N ALA A 79 17.68 -1.13 -0.13
CA ALA A 79 17.95 -1.58 -1.48
C ALA A 79 16.84 -2.51 -2.03
N ILE A 80 16.21 -3.34 -1.19
CA ILE A 80 15.07 -4.16 -1.58
C ILE A 80 13.82 -3.29 -1.79
N ASN A 81 13.55 -2.36 -0.87
CA ASN A 81 12.39 -1.48 -0.97
C ASN A 81 12.49 -0.52 -2.17
N ASP A 82 13.69 -0.08 -2.54
CA ASP A 82 13.89 0.77 -3.73
C ASP A 82 13.55 0.00 -5.02
N ARG A 83 13.87 -1.30 -5.08
CA ARG A 83 13.44 -2.16 -6.21
C ARG A 83 11.92 -2.38 -6.22
N LYS A 84 11.32 -2.63 -5.03
CA LYS A 84 9.85 -2.77 -4.90
C LYS A 84 9.14 -1.48 -5.34
N PHE A 85 9.70 -0.34 -4.99
CA PHE A 85 9.17 0.96 -5.41
C PHE A 85 9.25 1.17 -6.93
N GLY A 86 10.39 0.82 -7.56
CA GLY A 86 10.52 0.85 -9.02
C GLY A 86 9.47 -0.01 -9.72
N LEU A 87 9.22 -1.22 -9.20
CA LEU A 87 8.18 -2.11 -9.72
C LEU A 87 6.77 -1.48 -9.61
N ILE A 88 6.47 -0.79 -8.50
CA ILE A 88 5.20 -0.09 -8.29
C ILE A 88 5.05 1.07 -9.28
N GLN A 89 6.12 1.83 -9.52
CA GLN A 89 6.10 2.93 -10.51
C GLN A 89 5.86 2.40 -11.93
N GLU A 90 6.59 1.35 -12.33
CA GLU A 90 6.40 0.71 -13.62
C GLU A 90 4.96 0.22 -13.83
N TYR A 91 4.37 -0.38 -12.78
CA TYR A 91 2.97 -0.79 -12.79
C TYR A 91 2.03 0.41 -12.95
N ALA A 92 2.24 1.49 -12.20
CA ALA A 92 1.42 2.68 -12.25
C ALA A 92 1.45 3.37 -13.63
N ASP A 93 2.64 3.45 -14.25
CA ASP A 93 2.85 4.06 -15.56
C ASP A 93 2.18 3.26 -16.70
N ASN A 94 2.03 1.95 -16.50
CA ASN A 94 1.45 1.03 -17.48
C ASN A 94 0.05 0.52 -17.05
N PHE A 95 -0.55 1.13 -16.03
CA PHE A 95 -1.86 0.72 -15.54
C PHE A 95 -2.92 0.70 -16.65
N GLY A 96 -3.68 -0.39 -16.75
CA GLY A 96 -4.68 -0.58 -17.79
C GLY A 96 -4.16 -0.89 -19.19
N LYS A 97 -2.82 -1.00 -19.38
CA LYS A 97 -2.19 -1.34 -20.66
C LYS A 97 -1.39 -2.63 -20.62
N LEU A 98 -1.28 -3.24 -19.44
CA LEU A 98 -0.50 -4.47 -19.26
C LEU A 98 -1.12 -5.64 -20.02
N THR A 99 -0.31 -6.33 -20.79
CA THR A 99 -0.66 -7.63 -21.37
C THR A 99 -0.74 -8.70 -20.27
N ASN A 100 -1.36 -9.84 -20.59
CA ASN A 100 -1.41 -10.99 -19.67
C ASN A 100 -0.02 -11.43 -19.20
N ASN A 101 0.98 -11.42 -20.07
CA ASN A 101 2.35 -11.82 -19.73
C ASN A 101 3.02 -10.81 -18.80
N GLU A 102 2.84 -9.51 -19.04
CA GLU A 102 3.36 -8.45 -18.17
C GLU A 102 2.69 -8.47 -16.81
N SER A 103 1.38 -8.72 -16.73
CA SER A 103 0.66 -8.89 -15.46
C SER A 103 1.18 -10.08 -14.65
N LEU A 104 1.46 -11.22 -15.30
CA LEU A 104 2.07 -12.38 -14.65
C LEU A 104 3.50 -12.09 -14.18
N LEU A 105 4.28 -11.36 -14.97
CA LEU A 105 5.64 -10.97 -14.62
C LEU A 105 5.62 -9.99 -13.41
N PHE A 106 4.72 -9.03 -13.41
CA PHE A 106 4.51 -8.14 -12.28
C PHE A 106 4.22 -8.92 -10.98
N ALA A 107 3.26 -9.87 -11.02
CA ALA A 107 2.91 -10.67 -9.87
C ALA A 107 4.11 -11.50 -9.34
N ARG A 108 4.92 -12.08 -10.23
CA ARG A 108 6.15 -12.80 -9.85
C ARG A 108 7.17 -11.88 -9.21
N ASN A 109 7.47 -10.76 -9.86
CA ASN A 109 8.45 -9.79 -9.34
C ASN A 109 8.03 -9.23 -7.98
N TRP A 110 6.73 -9.04 -7.75
CA TRP A 110 6.20 -8.64 -6.45
C TRP A 110 6.49 -9.68 -5.37
N LEU A 111 6.16 -10.94 -5.64
CA LEU A 111 6.41 -12.05 -4.71
C LEU A 111 7.91 -12.27 -4.46
N ASP A 112 8.76 -12.08 -5.46
CA ASP A 112 10.21 -12.16 -5.32
C ASP A 112 10.74 -11.09 -4.34
N MET A 113 10.15 -9.90 -4.33
CA MET A 113 10.50 -8.87 -3.33
C MET A 113 10.08 -9.28 -1.91
N ASP A 114 8.92 -9.90 -1.75
CA ASP A 114 8.47 -10.40 -0.45
C ASP A 114 9.36 -11.54 0.07
N ILE A 115 9.79 -12.44 -0.82
CA ILE A 115 10.77 -13.48 -0.51
C ILE A 115 12.11 -12.85 -0.09
N ALA A 116 12.61 -11.86 -0.83
CA ALA A 116 13.85 -11.18 -0.52
C ALA A 116 13.79 -10.48 0.86
N LEU A 117 12.68 -9.87 1.22
CA LEU A 117 12.46 -9.26 2.54
C LEU A 117 12.45 -10.32 3.66
N ALA A 118 11.85 -11.49 3.43
CA ALA A 118 11.85 -12.59 4.39
C ALA A 118 13.27 -13.16 4.59
N GLN A 119 14.00 -13.38 3.49
CA GLN A 119 15.39 -13.86 3.50
C GLN A 119 16.32 -12.87 4.21
N LEU A 120 16.16 -11.57 3.98
CA LEU A 120 16.92 -10.54 4.67
C LEU A 120 16.72 -10.65 6.20
N ARG A 121 15.48 -10.77 6.65
CA ARG A 121 15.20 -10.94 8.08
C ARG A 121 15.87 -12.20 8.64
N GLN A 122 15.74 -13.33 7.96
CA GLN A 122 16.39 -14.59 8.35
C GLN A 122 17.92 -14.46 8.45
N LYS A 123 18.56 -13.80 7.49
CA LYS A 123 20.00 -13.50 7.48
C LYS A 123 20.43 -12.76 8.74
N TYR A 124 19.62 -11.77 9.16
CA TYR A 124 19.99 -10.88 10.29
C TYR A 124 19.60 -11.41 11.67
N VAL A 125 18.71 -12.41 11.78
CA VAL A 125 18.38 -13.03 13.08
C VAL A 125 19.63 -13.46 13.87
N PRO A 126 20.55 -14.28 13.31
CA PRO A 126 21.75 -14.68 14.04
C PRO A 126 22.73 -13.52 14.28
N MET A 127 22.75 -12.50 13.44
CA MET A 127 23.62 -11.33 13.60
C MET A 127 23.16 -10.46 14.78
N VAL A 128 21.86 -10.22 14.90
CA VAL A 128 21.25 -9.50 16.02
C VAL A 128 21.36 -10.32 17.32
N ALA A 129 21.15 -11.63 17.25
CA ALA A 129 21.28 -12.52 18.41
C ALA A 129 22.72 -12.62 18.99
N LYS A 130 23.75 -12.23 18.22
CA LYS A 130 25.12 -12.11 18.74
C LYS A 130 25.33 -10.88 19.64
N VAL A 131 24.50 -9.85 19.48
CA VAL A 131 24.64 -8.55 20.17
C VAL A 131 23.52 -8.27 21.17
N LEU A 132 22.37 -8.93 21.03
CA LEU A 132 21.22 -8.85 21.95
C LEU A 132 20.84 -10.24 22.46
N ASP A 133 20.19 -10.29 23.61
CA ASP A 133 19.56 -11.52 24.10
C ASP A 133 18.39 -11.97 23.19
N GLY A 134 17.97 -13.23 23.34
CA GLY A 134 16.94 -13.81 22.47
C GLY A 134 15.59 -13.09 22.54
N LYS A 135 15.19 -12.55 23.71
CA LYS A 135 13.94 -11.80 23.87
C LYS A 135 13.99 -10.47 23.13
N LYS A 136 15.06 -9.71 23.32
CA LYS A 136 15.27 -8.44 22.60
C LYS A 136 15.38 -8.65 21.09
N THR A 137 16.08 -9.71 20.66
CA THR A 137 16.17 -10.11 19.25
C THR A 137 14.77 -10.36 18.68
N ALA A 138 13.95 -11.18 19.33
CA ALA A 138 12.59 -11.46 18.91
C ALA A 138 11.73 -10.18 18.88
N THR A 139 11.84 -9.32 19.90
CA THR A 139 11.13 -8.05 19.98
C THR A 139 11.53 -7.14 18.82
N PHE A 140 12.80 -7.06 18.47
CA PHE A 140 13.25 -6.28 17.32
C PHE A 140 12.58 -6.71 16.02
N PHE A 141 12.59 -8.00 15.69
CA PHE A 141 11.98 -8.49 14.45
C PHE A 141 10.45 -8.41 14.47
N GLN A 142 9.79 -8.50 15.63
CA GLN A 142 8.36 -8.23 15.76
C GLN A 142 8.02 -6.76 15.47
N LEU A 143 8.81 -5.82 16.00
CA LEU A 143 8.65 -4.38 15.73
C LEU A 143 8.91 -4.07 14.25
N ASP A 144 10.01 -4.61 13.70
CA ASP A 144 10.35 -4.45 12.29
C ASP A 144 9.21 -4.89 11.38
N ARG A 145 8.63 -6.07 11.65
CA ARG A 145 7.49 -6.59 10.88
C ARG A 145 6.25 -5.72 11.03
N ARG A 146 5.92 -5.24 12.23
CA ARG A 146 4.76 -4.35 12.44
C ARG A 146 4.90 -3.04 11.67
N ILE A 147 6.07 -2.44 11.70
CA ILE A 147 6.36 -1.21 10.95
C ILE A 147 6.21 -1.48 9.45
N ALA A 148 6.79 -2.58 8.95
CA ALA A 148 6.69 -2.96 7.55
C ALA A 148 5.22 -3.16 7.12
N MET A 149 4.41 -3.86 7.92
CA MET A 149 2.98 -4.08 7.64
C MET A 149 2.18 -2.78 7.57
N MET A 150 2.44 -1.82 8.47
CA MET A 150 1.75 -0.52 8.43
C MET A 150 2.07 0.25 7.16
N LEU A 151 3.35 0.25 6.76
CA LEU A 151 3.78 0.91 5.52
C LEU A 151 3.20 0.21 4.27
N GLU A 152 3.19 -1.11 4.27
CA GLU A 152 2.66 -1.90 3.16
C GLU A 152 1.15 -1.71 2.99
N LEU A 153 0.39 -1.69 4.09
CA LEU A 153 -1.04 -1.40 4.04
C LEU A 153 -1.32 -0.01 3.44
N GLN A 154 -0.54 1.00 3.82
CA GLN A 154 -0.68 2.34 3.29
C GLN A 154 -0.40 2.39 1.78
N VAL A 155 0.64 1.71 1.30
CA VAL A 155 0.98 1.64 -0.14
C VAL A 155 -0.08 0.84 -0.89
N SER A 156 -0.44 -0.35 -0.43
CA SER A 156 -1.40 -1.25 -1.08
C SER A 156 -2.79 -0.63 -1.19
N SER A 157 -3.21 0.19 -0.22
CA SER A 157 -4.51 0.86 -0.26
C SER A 157 -4.61 1.92 -1.38
N GLN A 158 -3.49 2.35 -1.95
CA GLN A 158 -3.43 3.34 -3.02
C GLN A 158 -3.19 2.72 -4.40
N MET A 159 -2.86 1.42 -4.45
CA MET A 159 -2.62 0.72 -5.71
C MET A 159 -3.94 0.15 -6.26
N PRO A 160 -4.32 0.48 -7.49
CA PRO A 160 -5.46 -0.16 -8.14
C PRO A 160 -5.14 -1.63 -8.47
N LEU A 161 -6.16 -2.48 -8.47
CA LEU A 161 -6.03 -3.85 -8.93
C LEU A 161 -5.86 -3.91 -10.45
N VAL A 162 -5.15 -4.94 -10.93
CA VAL A 162 -5.06 -5.25 -12.36
C VAL A 162 -6.47 -5.43 -12.90
N GLN A 163 -6.82 -4.70 -13.96
CA GLN A 163 -8.14 -4.79 -14.60
C GLN A 163 -8.09 -5.76 -15.77
N GLU A 164 -9.14 -6.57 -15.89
CA GLU A 164 -9.39 -7.29 -17.14
C GLU A 164 -9.73 -6.26 -18.22
N GLN A 165 -8.97 -6.26 -19.32
CA GLN A 165 -9.37 -5.52 -20.51
C GLN A 165 -10.64 -6.17 -21.05
N LYS A 166 -11.74 -5.44 -21.09
CA LYS A 166 -12.88 -5.85 -21.88
C LYS A 166 -12.42 -5.88 -23.34
N ASP A 167 -12.33 -7.06 -23.90
CA ASP A 167 -12.13 -7.23 -25.34
C ASP A 167 -13.33 -6.60 -26.05
N GLU A 168 -13.25 -5.31 -26.36
CA GLU A 168 -14.16 -4.65 -27.30
C GLU A 168 -13.73 -5.04 -28.72
N GLY A 169 -13.98 -6.29 -29.09
CA GLY A 169 -13.58 -6.76 -30.39
C GLY A 169 -14.22 -8.09 -30.76
N GLY A 170 -15.44 -8.08 -31.28
CA GLY A 170 -15.92 -9.31 -31.89
C GLY A 170 -17.42 -9.39 -32.15
N GLU A 171 -18.09 -8.30 -32.42
CA GLU A 171 -19.39 -8.39 -33.04
C GLU A 171 -19.27 -8.06 -34.53
N SER A 172 -18.56 -8.90 -35.27
CA SER A 172 -18.64 -8.92 -36.73
C SER A 172 -19.96 -9.56 -37.10
N SER A 173 -20.94 -8.70 -37.38
CA SER A 173 -22.18 -8.98 -38.08
C SER A 173 -21.96 -9.93 -39.27
N SER A 174 -22.25 -11.19 -39.09
CA SER A 174 -22.48 -12.11 -40.21
C SER A 174 -23.86 -11.79 -40.83
N LYS A 175 -23.88 -10.78 -41.71
CA LYS A 175 -25.01 -10.53 -42.58
C LYS A 175 -24.96 -11.53 -43.74
N SER A 176 -25.74 -12.59 -43.64
CA SER A 176 -25.96 -13.54 -44.71
C SER A 176 -26.74 -12.85 -45.85
N PRO A 177 -26.33 -12.95 -47.10
CA PRO A 177 -27.17 -12.53 -48.23
C PRO A 177 -28.08 -13.69 -48.63
N ASN A 178 -29.33 -13.39 -48.77
CA ASN A 178 -30.29 -14.18 -49.57
C ASN A 178 -30.50 -13.47 -50.87
#